data_2190482a0cdbfaa44637b04348c8c477
#
_entry.id   2190482a0cdbfaa44637b04348c8c477
#
_cell.length_a   1.000
_cell.length_b   1.000
_cell.length_c   1.000
_cell.angle_alpha   90.00
_cell.angle_beta   90.00
_cell.angle_gamma   90.00
#
_symmetry.space_group_name_H-M   'P 1'
#
loop_
_entity.id
_entity.type
_entity.pdbx_description
1 polymer ?
#
loop_
_entity_poly.entity_id
_entity_poly.type
_entity_poly.pdbx_seq_one_letter_code
_entity_poly.pdbx_strand_id
1 'polypeptide(L)'
;ENLEINKVIIENANFNLDSKSYHFFIKILENDFKDKILKIRNSNIFFKNNENEVLFINKILDMNYYYDFKQSKNISYSKNKLFNLPYSIELINDFEKNFFYSILNFNLSNFQIENVLNYSKDIKTGESQITLNKNKSTVRYKTNKNFFEFNFFDKLESPTFLYEGNFNFNPFYSTFEGNTEKINLNYFFDTNSMLIQLLKTQMFNKQNI
;
A
#
# COMPACT_ATOMS: atom_id res chain seq x y z
N GLU A 1 6.92 9.39 -40.77
CA GLU A 1 7.11 8.28 -39.79
C GLU A 1 6.66 8.80 -38.44
N ASN A 2 5.59 8.23 -37.89
CA ASN A 2 5.18 8.51 -36.51
C ASN A 2 6.05 7.68 -35.58
N LEU A 3 6.86 8.34 -34.75
CA LEU A 3 7.62 7.71 -33.67
C LEU A 3 6.64 7.26 -32.58
N GLU A 4 6.51 5.97 -32.39
CA GLU A 4 5.69 5.38 -31.33
C GLU A 4 6.57 4.94 -30.17
N ILE A 5 6.37 5.55 -28.99
CA ILE A 5 7.11 5.21 -27.77
C ILE A 5 6.38 4.08 -27.06
N ASN A 6 6.91 2.87 -27.11
CA ASN A 6 6.32 1.70 -26.47
C ASN A 6 6.87 1.39 -25.07
N LYS A 7 8.03 2.01 -24.74
CA LYS A 7 8.71 1.76 -23.47
C LYS A 7 9.46 2.99 -22.98
N VAL A 8 9.34 3.28 -21.69
CA VAL A 8 10.11 4.31 -20.99
C VAL A 8 10.91 3.67 -19.85
N ILE A 9 12.17 4.05 -19.73
CA ILE A 9 13.06 3.62 -18.65
C ILE A 9 13.56 4.88 -17.94
N ILE A 10 13.36 4.94 -16.63
CA ILE A 10 13.84 6.01 -15.76
C ILE A 10 14.81 5.39 -14.77
N GLU A 11 16.02 5.93 -14.69
CA GLU A 11 17.07 5.44 -13.80
C GLU A 11 17.69 6.60 -13.00
N ASN A 12 18.00 6.32 -11.74
CA ASN A 12 18.68 7.26 -10.84
C ASN A 12 17.93 8.60 -10.67
N ALA A 13 16.60 8.56 -10.72
CA ALA A 13 15.75 9.74 -10.61
C ALA A 13 15.35 10.02 -9.14
N ASN A 14 15.05 11.28 -8.87
CA ASN A 14 14.47 11.72 -7.61
C ASN A 14 13.08 12.31 -7.89
N PHE A 15 12.05 11.67 -7.36
CA PHE A 15 10.67 12.13 -7.48
C PHE A 15 10.26 12.82 -6.17
N ASN A 16 9.68 14.01 -6.27
CA ASN A 16 9.05 14.67 -5.14
C ASN A 16 7.54 14.43 -5.20
N LEU A 17 6.99 13.88 -4.14
CA LEU A 17 5.58 13.56 -4.04
C LEU A 17 4.97 14.25 -2.82
N ASP A 18 4.04 15.14 -3.06
CA ASP A 18 3.21 15.81 -2.07
C ASP A 18 1.72 15.52 -2.32
N SER A 19 0.84 16.06 -1.50
CA SER A 19 -0.60 15.87 -1.65
C SER A 19 -1.17 16.38 -2.98
N LYS A 20 -0.52 17.34 -3.64
CA LYS A 20 -0.95 17.93 -4.91
C LYS A 20 -0.43 17.13 -6.11
N SER A 21 0.85 16.76 -6.07
CA SER A 21 1.51 16.02 -7.14
C SER A 21 1.09 14.55 -7.21
N TYR A 22 0.59 13.98 -6.11
CA TYR A 22 0.09 12.59 -6.08
C TYR A 22 -1.00 12.33 -7.13
N HIS A 23 -2.03 13.18 -7.18
CA HIS A 23 -3.11 13.02 -8.17
C HIS A 23 -2.63 13.18 -9.61
N PHE A 24 -1.68 14.07 -9.83
CA PHE A 24 -1.05 14.25 -11.14
C PHE A 24 -0.29 12.99 -11.56
N PHE A 25 0.49 12.41 -10.65
CA PHE A 25 1.25 11.18 -10.90
C PHE A 25 0.34 9.99 -11.26
N ILE A 26 -0.76 9.80 -10.53
CA ILE A 26 -1.74 8.75 -10.83
C ILE A 26 -2.36 8.95 -12.21
N LYS A 27 -2.75 10.18 -12.56
CA LYS A 27 -3.31 10.48 -13.88
C LYS A 27 -2.35 10.19 -15.03
N ILE A 28 -1.05 10.48 -14.85
CA ILE A 28 -0.02 10.15 -15.84
C ILE A 28 0.04 8.63 -16.03
N LEU A 29 0.09 7.85 -14.96
CA LEU A 29 0.12 6.39 -15.04
C LEU A 29 -1.12 5.83 -15.77
N GLU A 30 -2.30 6.34 -15.46
CA GLU A 30 -3.56 5.87 -16.03
C GLU A 30 -3.75 6.27 -17.50
N ASN A 31 -3.29 7.46 -17.91
CA ASN A 31 -3.52 7.98 -19.25
C ASN A 31 -2.33 7.77 -20.18
N ASP A 32 -1.13 8.23 -19.77
CA ASP A 32 0.04 8.27 -20.65
C ASP A 32 0.77 6.94 -20.74
N PHE A 33 0.65 6.11 -19.71
CA PHE A 33 1.31 4.79 -19.64
C PHE A 33 0.33 3.62 -19.65
N LYS A 34 -0.95 3.86 -19.95
CA LYS A 34 -1.98 2.80 -19.95
C LYS A 34 -1.61 1.60 -20.81
N ASP A 35 -0.96 1.83 -21.93
CA ASP A 35 -0.57 0.81 -22.94
C ASP A 35 0.94 0.71 -23.14
N LYS A 36 1.75 1.37 -22.31
CA LYS A 36 3.18 1.43 -22.41
C LYS A 36 3.88 0.72 -21.26
N ILE A 37 5.11 0.29 -21.51
CA ILE A 37 5.97 -0.28 -20.46
C ILE A 37 6.74 0.86 -19.79
N LEU A 38 6.53 1.06 -18.48
CA LEU A 38 7.34 1.95 -17.65
C LEU A 38 8.23 1.12 -16.73
N LYS A 39 9.53 1.39 -16.76
CA LYS A 39 10.51 0.84 -15.82
C LYS A 39 11.18 1.95 -15.05
N ILE A 40 11.25 1.81 -13.72
CA ILE A 40 11.95 2.75 -12.85
C ILE A 40 12.98 1.95 -12.05
N ARG A 41 14.25 2.42 -12.04
CA ARG A 41 15.34 1.73 -11.35
C ARG A 41 16.17 2.69 -10.52
N ASN A 42 16.68 2.20 -9.39
CA ASN A 42 17.60 2.93 -8.50
C ASN A 42 17.18 4.37 -8.23
N SER A 43 15.88 4.60 -8.05
CA SER A 43 15.29 5.93 -7.93
C SER A 43 14.73 6.15 -6.53
N ASN A 44 14.52 7.41 -6.15
CA ASN A 44 13.95 7.75 -4.85
C ASN A 44 12.64 8.51 -5.02
N ILE A 45 11.69 8.24 -4.12
CA ILE A 45 10.50 9.06 -3.94
C ILE A 45 10.62 9.76 -2.59
N PHE A 46 10.64 11.09 -2.62
CA PHE A 46 10.62 11.94 -1.45
C PHE A 46 9.16 12.32 -1.18
N PHE A 47 8.59 11.77 -0.12
CA PHE A 47 7.26 12.14 0.31
C PHE A 47 7.35 13.38 1.19
N LYS A 48 6.64 14.43 0.80
CA LYS A 48 6.73 15.75 1.43
C LYS A 48 5.38 16.19 2.02
N ASN A 49 5.46 16.96 3.11
CA ASN A 49 4.30 17.65 3.66
C ASN A 49 4.00 18.94 2.88
N ASN A 50 2.97 19.68 3.31
CA ASN A 50 2.56 20.94 2.67
C ASN A 50 3.61 22.07 2.85
N GLU A 51 4.53 21.93 3.80
CA GLU A 51 5.63 22.85 4.08
C GLU A 51 6.90 22.48 3.30
N ASN A 52 6.80 21.50 2.40
CA ASN A 52 7.90 21.00 1.55
C ASN A 52 9.00 20.24 2.33
N GLU A 53 8.73 19.84 3.58
CA GLU A 53 9.63 19.02 4.38
C GLU A 53 9.49 17.55 3.99
N VAL A 54 10.60 16.85 3.97
CA VAL A 54 10.63 15.41 3.65
C VAL A 54 10.17 14.61 4.86
N LEU A 55 9.05 13.93 4.75
CA LEU A 55 8.51 13.06 5.78
C LEU A 55 9.21 11.69 5.79
N PHE A 56 9.42 11.12 4.61
CA PHE A 56 10.15 9.88 4.43
C PHE A 56 10.59 9.72 2.97
N ILE A 57 11.57 8.84 2.77
CA ILE A 57 12.12 8.51 1.46
C ILE A 57 11.85 7.04 1.18
N ASN A 58 11.22 6.77 0.04
CA ASN A 58 11.08 5.42 -0.50
C ASN A 58 12.07 5.22 -1.65
N LYS A 59 12.97 4.26 -1.51
CA LYS A 59 13.91 3.89 -2.58
C LYS A 59 13.28 2.81 -3.46
N ILE A 60 13.11 3.10 -4.74
CA ILE A 60 12.74 2.13 -5.76
C ILE A 60 14.01 1.45 -6.25
N LEU A 61 14.13 0.14 -6.02
CA LEU A 61 15.24 -0.66 -6.55
C LEU A 61 14.95 -1.07 -7.98
N ASP A 62 13.76 -1.59 -8.24
CA ASP A 62 13.27 -1.96 -9.56
C ASP A 62 11.74 -1.91 -9.55
N MET A 63 11.15 -1.26 -10.55
CA MET A 63 9.71 -1.17 -10.75
C MET A 63 9.41 -1.39 -12.22
N ASN A 64 8.43 -2.24 -12.49
CA ASN A 64 7.88 -2.47 -13.81
C ASN A 64 6.39 -2.20 -13.78
N TYR A 65 5.90 -1.39 -14.71
CA TYR A 65 4.49 -1.14 -14.94
C TYR A 65 4.18 -1.41 -16.41
N TYR A 66 3.15 -2.18 -16.69
CA TYR A 66 2.75 -2.54 -18.05
C TYR A 66 1.29 -2.93 -18.12
N TYR A 67 0.73 -2.88 -19.33
CA TYR A 67 -0.58 -3.38 -19.63
C TYR A 67 -0.51 -4.79 -20.22
N ASP A 68 -1.23 -5.72 -19.61
CA ASP A 68 -1.39 -7.09 -20.13
C ASP A 68 -2.61 -7.14 -21.05
N PHE A 69 -2.38 -7.13 -22.36
CA PHE A 69 -3.44 -7.17 -23.38
C PHE A 69 -4.27 -8.45 -23.34
N LYS A 70 -3.71 -9.58 -22.85
CA LYS A 70 -4.45 -10.85 -22.78
C LYS A 70 -5.46 -10.88 -21.64
N GLN A 71 -5.15 -10.18 -20.58
CA GLN A 71 -5.96 -10.12 -19.37
C GLN A 71 -6.71 -8.79 -19.21
N SER A 72 -6.48 -7.82 -20.09
CA SER A 72 -7.04 -6.46 -20.01
C SER A 72 -6.75 -5.77 -18.67
N LYS A 73 -5.52 -5.92 -18.17
CA LYS A 73 -5.13 -5.45 -16.83
C LYS A 73 -3.86 -4.62 -16.85
N ASN A 74 -3.82 -3.59 -16.02
CA ASN A 74 -2.56 -2.95 -15.67
C ASN A 74 -1.91 -3.68 -14.50
N ILE A 75 -0.64 -4.01 -14.67
CA ILE A 75 0.15 -4.73 -13.68
C ILE A 75 1.37 -3.87 -13.31
N SER A 76 1.58 -3.70 -12.02
CA SER A 76 2.79 -3.08 -11.48
C SER A 76 3.44 -4.02 -10.47
N TYR A 77 4.73 -4.21 -10.61
CA TYR A 77 5.53 -4.91 -9.63
C TYR A 77 6.75 -4.05 -9.27
N SER A 78 6.99 -3.87 -7.97
CA SER A 78 8.16 -3.12 -7.53
C SER A 78 8.85 -3.74 -6.32
N LYS A 79 10.19 -3.61 -6.30
CA LYS A 79 11.05 -3.88 -5.15
C LYS A 79 11.55 -2.55 -4.60
N ASN A 80 11.36 -2.34 -3.33
CA ASN A 80 11.58 -1.05 -2.69
C ASN A 80 12.33 -1.21 -1.37
N LYS A 81 12.78 -0.07 -0.83
CA LYS A 81 13.24 0.06 0.55
C LYS A 81 12.61 1.29 1.19
N LEU A 82 12.04 1.12 2.38
CA LEU A 82 11.55 2.19 3.23
C LEU A 82 12.23 2.07 4.60
N PHE A 83 12.90 3.12 5.07
CA PHE A 83 13.69 3.08 6.31
C PHE A 83 14.65 1.88 6.37
N ASN A 84 15.34 1.58 5.28
CA ASN A 84 16.19 0.40 5.08
C ASN A 84 15.48 -0.97 5.14
N LEU A 85 14.16 -1.01 5.31
CA LEU A 85 13.36 -2.23 5.21
C LEU A 85 13.06 -2.54 3.74
N PRO A 86 13.55 -3.66 3.20
CA PRO A 86 13.17 -4.10 1.87
C PRO A 86 11.74 -4.63 1.87
N TYR A 87 10.99 -4.23 0.87
CA TYR A 87 9.65 -4.71 0.63
C TYR A 87 9.33 -4.78 -0.86
N SER A 88 8.31 -5.55 -1.21
CA SER A 88 7.77 -5.58 -2.58
C SER A 88 6.30 -5.19 -2.58
N ILE A 89 5.88 -4.55 -3.67
CA ILE A 89 4.48 -4.29 -3.97
C ILE A 89 4.15 -4.90 -5.33
N GLU A 90 3.04 -5.59 -5.38
CA GLU A 90 2.36 -5.98 -6.63
C GLU A 90 0.99 -5.30 -6.67
N LEU A 91 0.66 -4.67 -7.78
CA LEU A 91 -0.61 -4.00 -8.02
C LEU A 91 -1.19 -4.51 -9.32
N ILE A 92 -2.45 -4.90 -9.31
CA ILE A 92 -3.21 -5.32 -10.49
C ILE A 92 -4.50 -4.50 -10.53
N ASN A 93 -4.71 -3.77 -11.62
CA ASN A 93 -5.95 -3.05 -11.85
C ASN A 93 -6.71 -3.66 -13.03
N ASP A 94 -7.86 -4.27 -12.72
CA ASP A 94 -8.79 -4.86 -13.70
C ASP A 94 -9.92 -3.86 -13.96
N PHE A 95 -9.79 -3.09 -15.03
CA PHE A 95 -10.77 -2.06 -15.39
C PHE A 95 -12.11 -2.64 -15.87
N GLU A 96 -12.12 -3.82 -16.45
CA GLU A 96 -13.35 -4.46 -16.92
C GLU A 96 -14.23 -4.90 -15.76
N LYS A 97 -13.60 -5.39 -14.68
CA LYS A 97 -14.31 -5.86 -13.50
C LYS A 97 -14.41 -4.81 -12.41
N ASN A 98 -13.76 -3.65 -12.55
CA ASN A 98 -13.64 -2.62 -11.52
C ASN A 98 -13.03 -3.15 -10.21
N PHE A 99 -11.99 -3.96 -10.32
CA PHE A 99 -11.24 -4.50 -9.19
C PHE A 99 -9.80 -3.99 -9.19
N PHE A 100 -9.34 -3.63 -7.99
CA PHE A 100 -7.96 -3.36 -7.72
C PHE A 100 -7.44 -4.37 -6.69
N TYR A 101 -6.38 -5.06 -7.04
CA TYR A 101 -5.71 -6.03 -6.17
C TYR A 101 -4.31 -5.53 -5.85
N SER A 102 -3.89 -5.66 -4.59
CA SER A 102 -2.53 -5.32 -4.19
C SER A 102 -1.97 -6.30 -3.17
N ILE A 103 -0.68 -6.61 -3.32
CA ILE A 103 0.10 -7.37 -2.34
C ILE A 103 1.27 -6.49 -1.89
N LEU A 104 1.34 -6.22 -0.60
CA LEU A 104 2.48 -5.61 0.06
C LEU A 104 3.19 -6.68 0.90
N ASN A 105 4.50 -6.87 0.67
CA ASN A 105 5.24 -7.93 1.33
C ASN A 105 6.56 -7.41 1.92
N PHE A 106 6.71 -7.54 3.24
CA PHE A 106 7.93 -7.28 4.00
C PHE A 106 8.57 -8.62 4.41
N ASN A 107 9.41 -9.17 3.54
CA ASN A 107 9.97 -10.52 3.71
C ASN A 107 10.74 -10.70 5.03
N LEU A 108 11.45 -9.66 5.50
CA LEU A 108 12.26 -9.74 6.73
C LEU A 108 11.42 -9.88 7.99
N SER A 109 10.19 -9.39 7.98
CA SER A 109 9.28 -9.43 9.14
C SER A 109 8.19 -10.47 8.98
N ASN A 110 8.19 -11.29 7.91
CA ASN A 110 7.10 -12.20 7.58
C ASN A 110 5.73 -11.49 7.64
N PHE A 111 5.70 -10.22 7.18
CA PHE A 111 4.50 -9.40 7.17
C PHE A 111 4.04 -9.22 5.74
N GLN A 112 2.78 -9.52 5.50
CA GLN A 112 2.13 -9.40 4.19
C GLN A 112 0.74 -8.79 4.35
N ILE A 113 0.38 -7.92 3.43
CA ILE A 113 -0.99 -7.43 3.25
C ILE A 113 -1.41 -7.76 1.83
N GLU A 114 -2.45 -8.57 1.71
CA GLU A 114 -3.17 -8.78 0.46
C GLU A 114 -4.47 -7.98 0.52
N ASN A 115 -4.76 -7.20 -0.50
CA ASN A 115 -5.95 -6.36 -0.51
C ASN A 115 -6.69 -6.50 -1.83
N VAL A 116 -8.00 -6.61 -1.76
CA VAL A 116 -8.92 -6.58 -2.90
C VAL A 116 -9.90 -5.44 -2.69
N LEU A 117 -9.99 -4.53 -3.65
CA LEU A 117 -10.89 -3.39 -3.64
C LEU A 117 -11.81 -3.45 -4.86
N ASN A 118 -13.12 -3.44 -4.63
CA ASN A 118 -14.12 -3.23 -5.65
C ASN A 118 -14.49 -1.74 -5.70
N TYR A 119 -14.33 -1.12 -6.87
CA TYR A 119 -14.61 0.30 -7.08
C TYR A 119 -15.70 0.57 -8.12
N SER A 120 -16.57 -0.41 -8.37
CA SER A 120 -17.70 -0.30 -9.31
C SER A 120 -18.78 0.70 -8.89
N LYS A 121 -18.78 1.14 -7.62
CA LYS A 121 -19.76 2.06 -7.03
C LYS A 121 -19.04 3.24 -6.38
N ASP A 122 -19.78 4.31 -6.09
CA ASP A 122 -19.27 5.47 -5.35
C ASP A 122 -18.73 5.09 -3.98
N ILE A 123 -19.41 4.19 -3.28
CA ILE A 123 -18.89 3.57 -2.07
C ILE A 123 -18.12 2.31 -2.49
N LYS A 124 -16.81 2.39 -2.36
CA LYS A 124 -15.89 1.29 -2.64
C LYS A 124 -15.90 0.32 -1.48
N THR A 125 -15.83 -0.96 -1.77
CA THR A 125 -15.76 -2.02 -0.75
C THR A 125 -14.50 -2.83 -0.94
N GLY A 126 -13.84 -3.18 0.16
CA GLY A 126 -12.62 -3.97 0.08
C GLY A 126 -12.47 -4.94 1.24
N GLU A 127 -11.57 -5.88 1.01
CA GLU A 127 -11.12 -6.84 2.01
C GLU A 127 -9.60 -6.91 1.96
N SER A 128 -8.97 -6.76 3.12
CA SER A 128 -7.53 -6.93 3.29
C SER A 128 -7.24 -8.12 4.20
N GLN A 129 -6.42 -9.03 3.76
CA GLN A 129 -5.86 -10.09 4.58
C GLN A 129 -4.47 -9.67 5.06
N ILE A 130 -4.30 -9.57 6.36
CA ILE A 130 -3.03 -9.22 7.01
C ILE A 130 -2.43 -10.51 7.57
N THR A 131 -1.24 -10.84 7.12
CA THR A 131 -0.48 -11.98 7.63
C THR A 131 0.75 -11.46 8.36
N LEU A 132 0.89 -11.80 9.64
CA LEU A 132 2.07 -11.52 10.45
C LEU A 132 2.61 -12.83 11.02
N ASN A 133 3.83 -13.22 10.62
CA ASN A 133 4.40 -14.53 10.86
C ASN A 133 3.51 -15.65 10.27
N LYS A 134 2.71 -16.32 11.06
CA LYS A 134 1.75 -17.34 10.62
C LYS A 134 0.30 -16.98 10.95
N ASN A 135 0.11 -15.86 11.63
CA ASN A 135 -1.21 -15.40 12.03
C ASN A 135 -1.84 -14.59 10.91
N LYS A 136 -3.10 -14.87 10.63
CA LYS A 136 -3.88 -14.19 9.61
C LYS A 136 -5.03 -13.45 10.25
N SER A 137 -5.23 -12.23 9.84
CA SER A 137 -6.35 -11.37 10.23
C SER A 137 -6.97 -10.78 9.00
N THR A 138 -8.27 -10.51 9.05
CA THR A 138 -9.02 -9.96 7.93
C THR A 138 -9.61 -8.62 8.31
N VAL A 139 -9.48 -7.63 7.43
CA VAL A 139 -10.12 -6.33 7.54
C VAL A 139 -11.08 -6.17 6.38
N ARG A 140 -12.37 -6.04 6.65
CA ARG A 140 -13.37 -5.63 5.65
C ARG A 140 -13.66 -4.17 5.80
N TYR A 141 -13.72 -3.45 4.69
CA TYR A 141 -13.90 -2.01 4.75
C TYR A 141 -14.78 -1.47 3.63
N LYS A 142 -15.34 -0.29 3.90
CA LYS A 142 -16.04 0.57 2.94
C LYS A 142 -15.40 1.93 2.97
N THR A 143 -15.25 2.56 1.81
CA THR A 143 -14.64 3.88 1.72
C THR A 143 -15.19 4.69 0.56
N ASN A 144 -15.17 5.99 0.73
CA ASN A 144 -15.35 6.98 -0.34
C ASN A 144 -14.50 8.22 -0.02
N LYS A 145 -14.80 9.36 -0.63
CA LYS A 145 -14.08 10.63 -0.39
C LYS A 145 -14.25 11.18 1.03
N ASN A 146 -15.32 10.79 1.74
CA ASN A 146 -15.73 11.39 3.01
C ASN A 146 -15.46 10.50 4.21
N PHE A 147 -15.42 9.17 4.02
CA PHE A 147 -15.26 8.24 5.13
C PHE A 147 -14.48 6.97 4.76
N PHE A 148 -13.98 6.31 5.80
CA PHE A 148 -13.44 4.96 5.79
C PHE A 148 -13.99 4.20 7.00
N GLU A 149 -14.79 3.17 6.76
CA GLU A 149 -15.35 2.26 7.78
C GLU A 149 -14.67 0.91 7.66
N PHE A 150 -14.35 0.28 8.78
CA PHE A 150 -13.73 -1.04 8.76
C PHE A 150 -14.19 -1.92 9.92
N ASN A 151 -14.18 -3.24 9.66
CA ASN A 151 -14.33 -4.30 10.63
C ASN A 151 -13.09 -5.20 10.58
N PHE A 152 -12.48 -5.41 11.72
CA PHE A 152 -11.30 -6.26 11.88
C PHE A 152 -11.67 -7.57 12.54
N PHE A 153 -11.25 -8.68 11.93
CA PHE A 153 -11.49 -10.04 12.40
C PHE A 153 -10.16 -10.74 12.67
N ASP A 154 -10.00 -11.28 13.88
CA ASP A 154 -8.87 -12.15 14.19
C ASP A 154 -9.33 -13.59 14.00
N LYS A 155 -8.71 -14.30 13.05
CA LYS A 155 -8.99 -15.68 12.63
C LYS A 155 -10.34 -15.92 11.96
N LEU A 156 -10.29 -16.75 10.95
CA LEU A 156 -11.43 -17.23 10.16
C LEU A 156 -12.46 -18.06 10.95
N GLU A 157 -12.11 -18.51 12.16
CA GLU A 157 -12.93 -19.40 12.98
C GLU A 157 -13.93 -18.69 13.91
N SER A 158 -13.78 -17.39 14.12
CA SER A 158 -14.73 -16.62 14.92
C SER A 158 -15.42 -15.57 14.05
N PRO A 159 -16.73 -15.63 13.85
CA PRO A 159 -17.48 -14.64 13.07
C PRO A 159 -17.65 -13.30 13.80
N THR A 160 -17.19 -13.17 15.04
CA THR A 160 -17.25 -11.93 15.81
C THR A 160 -16.09 -11.02 15.44
N PHE A 161 -16.42 -9.79 15.05
CA PHE A 161 -15.39 -8.77 14.87
C PHE A 161 -14.72 -8.44 16.20
N LEU A 162 -13.40 -8.22 16.15
CA LEU A 162 -12.66 -7.78 17.33
C LEU A 162 -12.68 -6.26 17.47
N TYR A 163 -12.58 -5.57 16.35
CA TYR A 163 -12.54 -4.12 16.30
C TYR A 163 -13.34 -3.65 15.09
N GLU A 164 -14.09 -2.58 15.28
CA GLU A 164 -14.66 -1.80 14.20
C GLU A 164 -14.27 -0.33 14.36
N GLY A 165 -14.22 0.39 13.28
CA GLY A 165 -13.90 1.79 13.31
C GLY A 165 -14.43 2.54 12.12
N ASN A 166 -14.59 3.83 12.34
CA ASN A 166 -14.99 4.77 11.33
C ASN A 166 -14.11 6.01 11.41
N PHE A 167 -13.60 6.43 10.26
CA PHE A 167 -12.92 7.71 10.05
C PHE A 167 -13.79 8.55 9.11
N ASN A 168 -14.23 9.70 9.56
CA ASN A 168 -14.79 10.74 8.70
C ASN A 168 -13.70 11.76 8.38
N PHE A 169 -13.63 12.19 7.13
CA PHE A 169 -12.57 13.09 6.68
C PHE A 169 -13.00 14.56 6.67
N ASN A 170 -14.30 14.84 6.66
CA ASN A 170 -14.82 16.20 6.64
C ASN A 170 -16.21 16.33 7.33
N PRO A 171 -16.31 16.86 8.58
CA PRO A 171 -15.19 17.18 9.48
C PRO A 171 -14.46 15.91 9.93
N PHE A 172 -13.17 16.07 10.27
CA PHE A 172 -12.39 14.92 10.71
C PHE A 172 -12.81 14.48 12.10
N TYR A 173 -13.28 13.24 12.22
CA TYR A 173 -13.46 12.53 13.48
C TYR A 173 -13.30 11.03 13.28
N SER A 174 -12.99 10.31 14.35
CA SER A 174 -12.86 8.86 14.34
C SER A 174 -13.56 8.24 15.53
N THR A 175 -14.17 7.08 15.30
CA THR A 175 -14.75 6.23 16.35
C THR A 175 -14.10 4.86 16.24
N PHE A 176 -13.83 4.24 17.40
CA PHE A 176 -13.36 2.88 17.51
C PHE A 176 -14.14 2.15 18.57
N GLU A 177 -14.61 0.96 18.22
CA GLU A 177 -15.25 0.04 19.17
C GLU A 177 -14.47 -1.27 19.14
N GLY A 178 -14.21 -1.86 20.30
CA GLY A 178 -13.49 -3.11 20.43
C GLY A 178 -14.21 -4.05 21.36
N ASN A 179 -14.33 -5.31 20.97
CA ASN A 179 -14.83 -6.38 21.81
C ASN A 179 -13.71 -7.42 22.00
N THR A 180 -13.17 -7.48 23.20
CA THR A 180 -12.11 -8.44 23.51
C THR A 180 -12.38 -9.08 24.88
N GLU A 181 -12.43 -10.40 24.91
CA GLU A 181 -12.58 -11.13 26.18
C GLU A 181 -11.25 -11.22 26.94
N LYS A 182 -10.13 -11.26 26.23
CA LYS A 182 -8.77 -11.33 26.80
C LYS A 182 -7.76 -10.67 25.87
N ILE A 183 -6.97 -9.76 26.40
CA ILE A 183 -5.78 -9.23 25.71
C ILE A 183 -4.59 -10.07 26.16
N ASN A 184 -4.03 -10.85 25.23
CA ASN A 184 -2.77 -11.53 25.48
C ASN A 184 -1.60 -10.62 25.11
N LEU A 185 -1.06 -9.92 26.11
CA LEU A 185 0.05 -8.99 25.93
C LEU A 185 1.33 -9.64 25.39
N ASN A 186 1.49 -10.96 25.55
CA ASN A 186 2.64 -11.67 25.01
C ASN A 186 2.71 -11.62 23.49
N TYR A 187 1.58 -11.51 22.78
CA TYR A 187 1.57 -11.30 21.33
C TYR A 187 2.13 -9.93 20.91
N PHE A 188 1.99 -8.91 21.75
CA PHE A 188 2.59 -7.60 21.50
C PHE A 188 4.09 -7.58 21.73
N PHE A 189 4.57 -8.43 22.63
CA PHE A 189 5.97 -8.45 23.08
C PHE A 189 6.74 -9.71 22.63
N ASP A 190 6.19 -10.48 21.68
CA ASP A 190 6.91 -11.58 21.09
C ASP A 190 8.26 -11.08 20.55
N THR A 191 9.35 -11.76 20.93
CA THR A 191 10.72 -11.41 20.54
C THR A 191 10.92 -11.38 19.02
N ASN A 192 10.06 -12.05 18.28
CA ASN A 192 10.00 -12.01 16.82
C ASN A 192 8.99 -10.97 16.28
N SER A 193 8.54 -10.08 17.13
CA SER A 193 7.56 -9.07 16.71
C SER A 193 8.13 -8.13 15.64
N MET A 194 7.25 -7.67 14.79
CA MET A 194 7.59 -6.68 13.76
C MET A 194 8.28 -5.45 14.37
N LEU A 195 7.89 -5.04 15.59
CA LEU A 195 8.47 -3.88 16.27
C LEU A 195 9.96 -4.07 16.57
N ILE A 196 10.39 -5.25 17.07
CA ILE A 196 11.78 -5.53 17.33
C ILE A 196 12.60 -5.57 16.04
N GLN A 197 12.03 -6.13 14.99
CA GLN A 197 12.68 -6.15 13.68
C GLN A 197 12.81 -4.72 13.11
N LEU A 198 11.79 -3.87 13.25
CA LEU A 198 11.84 -2.46 12.88
C LEU A 198 12.93 -1.71 13.65
N LEU A 199 13.05 -1.94 14.96
CA LEU A 199 14.11 -1.35 15.78
C LEU A 199 15.50 -1.80 15.34
N LYS A 200 15.68 -3.08 14.97
CA LYS A 200 16.96 -3.60 14.45
C LYS A 200 17.37 -2.99 13.10
N THR A 201 16.44 -2.49 12.32
CA THR A 201 16.72 -1.86 11.02
C THR A 201 17.24 -0.43 11.12
N GLN A 202 17.45 0.08 12.32
CA GLN A 202 17.86 1.48 12.54
C GLN A 202 16.86 2.50 11.97
N MET A 203 15.59 2.13 11.86
CA MET A 203 14.53 2.99 11.34
C MET A 203 14.47 4.35 12.03
N PHE A 204 14.78 4.39 13.34
CA PHE A 204 14.80 5.60 14.17
C PHE A 204 16.17 6.28 14.26
N ASN A 205 17.14 5.85 13.48
CA ASN A 205 18.44 6.51 13.45
C ASN A 205 18.31 7.85 12.71
N LYS A 206 18.76 8.93 13.32
CA LYS A 206 18.73 10.29 12.75
C LYS A 206 19.38 10.44 11.36
N GLN A 207 20.21 9.48 10.95
CA GLN A 207 20.83 9.47 9.62
C GLN A 207 19.88 8.99 8.51
N ASN A 208 18.70 8.49 8.86
CA ASN A 208 17.72 7.94 7.89
C ASN A 208 16.48 8.84 7.74
N ILE A 209 16.47 10.02 8.37
CA ILE A 209 15.42 11.04 8.28
C ILE A 209 15.92 12.21 7.47
#